data_f86c7bc53b66b1486712c599e313ae18
#
_entry.id   f86c7bc53b66b1486712c599e313ae18
#
_cell.length_a   1.000
_cell.length_b   1.000
_cell.length_c   1.000
_cell.angle_alpha   90.00
_cell.angle_beta   90.00
_cell.angle_gamma   90.00
#
_symmetry.space_group_name_H-M   'P 1'
#
loop_
_entity.id
_entity.type
_entity.pdbx_description
1 polymer ?
#
loop_
_entity_poly.entity_id
_entity_poly.type
_entity_poly.pdbx_seq_one_letter_code
_entity_poly.pdbx_strand_id
1 'polypeptide(L)'
;VLALAGDDPSSKSSTITSGCEYAFMDLEIPMLDPADVAEVLEYGLKGIALSRYAGTWVGMKCVADTMDATMTVMLDPALYATREPQGMPSPPDGVHIRATDPPMVQEERLRHVKLPRANAFARTNGIDRMVLDSPDARFGIAVRGKAFTVLRQALAEAGISEDFARAQGLRIWKVGLAWPLDADAARAFAEGLEEILVIEDRRSFLEWQLRDALFHMDRRPRITGKRDEAGRPLLSDLNELDSAQILRALFARLPQAFRTNAMLARMSALESLAAGDQLPVHGRDPYFCPGCPHNTSTRVPEGSRALAGIGCHYLARFMNRDTDFFCQMGGEGSAWIGQEHFTSQEHIFANMGDGTYAHSGSLSVRFAVASKANITFKILVNSAVAMTGGQTPEGEIDVPHIAAQLHGEGVGRIEIVSDDPDRHRGNPLIPSTVGFHHRARLDAVQKELRAVKGVTAFVRIAAIVPAHPIAWRWNRLKRRSAASAALINLPAIRIFPVWRVFVPPSSA
;
A
#
# COMPACT_ATOMS: atom_id res chain seq x y z
N VAL A 1 13.20 8.73 -11.15
CA VAL A 1 12.84 7.84 -10.02
C VAL A 1 11.37 7.48 -10.13
N LEU A 2 11.03 6.18 -9.96
CA LEU A 2 9.68 5.71 -9.78
C LEU A 2 9.51 5.27 -8.31
N ALA A 3 8.64 5.95 -7.57
CA ALA A 3 8.31 5.65 -6.19
C ALA A 3 7.06 4.76 -6.15
N LEU A 4 7.19 3.55 -5.61
CA LEU A 4 6.06 2.63 -5.45
C LEU A 4 5.44 2.84 -4.06
N ALA A 5 4.17 3.26 -4.02
CA ALA A 5 3.44 3.43 -2.78
C ALA A 5 2.47 2.27 -2.56
N GLY A 6 2.78 1.41 -1.61
CA GLY A 6 1.86 0.37 -1.15
C GLY A 6 0.63 1.01 -0.51
N ASP A 7 -0.54 0.63 -0.99
CA ASP A 7 -1.82 1.16 -0.54
C ASP A 7 -2.85 0.04 -0.35
N ASP A 8 -3.72 0.18 0.63
CA ASP A 8 -4.72 -0.84 0.94
C ASP A 8 -6.03 -0.15 1.39
N PRO A 9 -6.83 0.29 0.42
CA PRO A 9 -8.04 1.06 0.69
C PRO A 9 -9.06 0.33 1.57
N SER A 10 -9.09 -1.00 1.50
CA SER A 10 -10.01 -1.85 2.27
C SER A 10 -9.37 -2.57 3.45
N SER A 11 -8.09 -2.33 3.74
CA SER A 11 -7.35 -3.02 4.82
C SER A 11 -7.37 -4.54 4.71
N LYS A 12 -7.31 -5.07 3.48
CA LYS A 12 -7.34 -6.52 3.20
C LYS A 12 -6.09 -7.24 3.66
N SER A 13 -4.94 -6.56 3.59
CA SER A 13 -3.64 -7.10 3.98
C SER A 13 -2.83 -6.16 4.88
N SER A 14 -3.37 -5.00 5.23
CA SER A 14 -2.76 -4.02 6.12
C SER A 14 -3.53 -3.86 7.43
N THR A 15 -2.96 -3.14 8.37
CA THR A 15 -3.55 -2.93 9.71
C THR A 15 -4.66 -1.89 9.71
N ILE A 16 -4.60 -0.93 8.80
CA ILE A 16 -5.55 0.18 8.65
C ILE A 16 -5.80 0.45 7.16
N THR A 17 -6.93 1.07 6.88
CA THR A 17 -7.20 1.58 5.53
C THR A 17 -6.24 2.71 5.19
N SER A 18 -5.67 2.71 3.99
CA SER A 18 -4.71 3.73 3.52
C SER A 18 -5.11 4.34 2.19
N GLY A 19 -4.54 5.48 1.85
CA GLY A 19 -4.69 6.22 0.60
C GLY A 19 -3.53 7.20 0.45
N CYS A 20 -2.71 6.99 -0.59
CA CYS A 20 -1.48 7.74 -0.82
C CYS A 20 -1.67 8.99 -1.70
N GLU A 21 -2.85 9.19 -2.28
CA GLU A 21 -3.11 10.23 -3.29
C GLU A 21 -2.73 11.63 -2.81
N TYR A 22 -3.24 12.02 -1.63
CA TYR A 22 -3.00 13.35 -1.08
C TYR A 22 -1.54 13.56 -0.64
N ALA A 23 -0.83 12.48 -0.27
CA ALA A 23 0.59 12.58 0.05
C ALA A 23 1.41 12.89 -1.21
N PHE A 24 1.15 12.22 -2.34
CA PHE A 24 1.82 12.53 -3.60
C PHE A 24 1.48 13.93 -4.11
N MET A 25 0.24 14.36 -3.94
CA MET A 25 -0.19 15.71 -4.31
C MET A 25 0.53 16.77 -3.47
N ASP A 26 0.60 16.60 -2.15
CA ASP A 26 1.27 17.53 -1.24
C ASP A 26 2.79 17.62 -1.52
N LEU A 27 3.39 16.49 -1.90
CA LEU A 27 4.79 16.42 -2.34
C LEU A 27 5.01 16.88 -3.80
N GLU A 28 3.96 17.26 -4.50
CA GLU A 28 3.98 17.63 -5.93
C GLU A 28 4.65 16.58 -6.83
N ILE A 29 4.40 15.28 -6.55
CA ILE A 29 4.91 14.14 -7.30
C ILE A 29 3.81 13.61 -8.23
N PRO A 30 3.99 13.63 -9.57
CA PRO A 30 3.04 13.01 -10.50
C PRO A 30 2.75 11.56 -10.14
N MET A 31 1.46 11.18 -10.09
CA MET A 31 1.03 9.88 -9.59
C MET A 31 0.30 9.07 -10.66
N LEU A 32 0.81 7.88 -10.93
CA LEU A 32 0.20 6.86 -11.78
C LEU A 32 -0.69 5.94 -10.94
N ASP A 33 -1.88 5.61 -11.48
CA ASP A 33 -2.86 4.75 -10.82
C ASP A 33 -3.28 3.59 -11.75
N PRO A 34 -2.56 2.45 -11.73
CA PRO A 34 -2.83 1.32 -12.61
C PRO A 34 -4.11 0.60 -12.20
N ALA A 35 -4.90 0.16 -13.20
CA ALA A 35 -6.15 -0.55 -13.00
C ALA A 35 -5.96 -2.07 -12.80
N ASP A 36 -4.93 -2.65 -13.39
CA ASP A 36 -4.67 -4.09 -13.39
C ASP A 36 -3.17 -4.40 -13.55
N VAL A 37 -2.84 -5.70 -13.60
CA VAL A 37 -1.45 -6.19 -13.72
C VAL A 37 -0.78 -5.73 -15.03
N ALA A 38 -1.53 -5.63 -16.13
CA ALA A 38 -1.00 -5.19 -17.41
C ALA A 38 -0.58 -3.71 -17.33
N GLU A 39 -1.41 -2.87 -16.71
CA GLU A 39 -1.08 -1.46 -16.49
C GLU A 39 0.04 -1.24 -15.47
N VAL A 40 0.18 -2.12 -14.47
CA VAL A 40 1.35 -2.07 -13.57
C VAL A 40 2.64 -2.20 -14.37
N LEU A 41 2.71 -3.13 -15.32
CA LEU A 41 3.86 -3.30 -16.19
C LEU A 41 4.06 -2.08 -17.12
N GLU A 42 2.98 -1.66 -17.77
CA GLU A 42 2.97 -0.51 -18.69
C GLU A 42 3.39 0.78 -17.98
N TYR A 43 2.74 1.10 -16.86
CA TYR A 43 3.00 2.33 -16.11
C TYR A 43 4.34 2.29 -15.37
N GLY A 44 4.83 1.10 -15.01
CA GLY A 44 6.18 0.95 -14.49
C GLY A 44 7.24 1.44 -15.47
N LEU A 45 7.16 1.00 -16.72
CA LEU A 45 8.08 1.42 -17.79
C LEU A 45 7.87 2.87 -18.20
N LYS A 46 6.61 3.26 -18.46
CA LYS A 46 6.27 4.65 -18.82
C LYS A 46 6.56 5.63 -17.68
N GLY A 47 6.40 5.24 -16.42
CA GLY A 47 6.72 6.06 -15.25
C GLY A 47 8.20 6.38 -15.11
N ILE A 48 9.08 5.41 -15.42
CA ILE A 48 10.52 5.65 -15.47
C ILE A 48 10.87 6.63 -16.59
N ALA A 49 10.27 6.46 -17.78
CA ALA A 49 10.47 7.35 -18.92
C ALA A 49 9.93 8.77 -18.62
N LEU A 50 8.73 8.86 -18.04
CA LEU A 50 8.13 10.12 -17.59
C LEU A 50 9.04 10.85 -16.60
N SER A 51 9.55 10.15 -15.58
CA SER A 51 10.48 10.74 -14.60
C SER A 51 11.72 11.33 -15.25
N ARG A 52 12.30 10.65 -16.23
CA ARG A 52 13.46 11.15 -16.98
C ARG A 52 13.10 12.38 -17.85
N TYR A 53 11.99 12.29 -18.55
CA TYR A 53 11.54 13.37 -19.45
C TYR A 53 11.14 14.64 -18.69
N ALA A 54 10.40 14.51 -17.60
CA ALA A 54 9.93 15.65 -16.82
C ALA A 54 10.96 16.15 -15.78
N GLY A 55 11.99 15.36 -15.47
CA GLY A 55 13.03 15.72 -14.49
C GLY A 55 12.49 15.72 -13.04
N THR A 56 11.49 14.91 -12.72
CA THR A 56 10.90 14.81 -11.39
C THR A 56 10.70 13.36 -10.98
N TRP A 57 10.42 13.11 -9.70
CA TRP A 57 9.94 11.83 -9.23
C TRP A 57 8.56 11.54 -9.82
N VAL A 58 8.24 10.26 -9.96
CA VAL A 58 6.91 9.79 -10.34
C VAL A 58 6.49 8.76 -9.31
N GLY A 59 5.28 8.89 -8.78
CA GLY A 59 4.65 7.92 -7.91
C GLY A 59 3.84 6.89 -8.70
N MET A 60 3.76 5.67 -8.21
CA MET A 60 2.80 4.68 -8.68
C MET A 60 2.07 4.08 -7.50
N LYS A 61 0.75 4.16 -7.51
CA LYS A 61 -0.11 3.55 -6.50
C LYS A 61 -0.16 2.04 -6.70
N CYS A 62 0.12 1.29 -5.64
CA CYS A 62 0.20 -0.17 -5.63
C CYS A 62 -0.83 -0.72 -4.65
N VAL A 63 -2.02 -1.08 -5.11
CA VAL A 63 -3.06 -1.66 -4.25
C VAL A 63 -2.96 -3.19 -4.21
N ALA A 64 -3.36 -3.80 -3.08
CA ALA A 64 -3.27 -5.25 -2.85
C ALA A 64 -3.91 -6.04 -4.00
N ASP A 65 -5.08 -5.66 -4.45
CA ASP A 65 -5.82 -6.39 -5.50
C ASP A 65 -5.10 -6.42 -6.86
N THR A 66 -4.34 -5.38 -7.21
CA THR A 66 -3.54 -5.38 -8.45
C THR A 66 -2.18 -6.03 -8.27
N MET A 67 -1.61 -5.95 -7.06
CA MET A 67 -0.26 -6.43 -6.77
C MET A 67 -0.21 -7.93 -6.46
N ASP A 68 -1.25 -8.48 -5.85
CA ASP A 68 -1.38 -9.91 -5.53
C ASP A 68 -2.07 -10.71 -6.66
N ALA A 69 -2.59 -10.02 -7.67
CA ALA A 69 -3.25 -10.65 -8.81
C ALA A 69 -2.26 -11.33 -9.77
N THR A 70 -2.77 -12.29 -10.53
CA THR A 70 -2.06 -12.92 -11.64
C THR A 70 -2.87 -12.77 -12.91
N MET A 71 -2.23 -12.35 -14.00
CA MET A 71 -2.88 -12.12 -15.28
C MET A 71 -1.99 -12.57 -16.43
N THR A 72 -2.58 -13.07 -17.52
CA THR A 72 -1.88 -13.23 -18.79
C THR A 72 -1.84 -11.89 -19.50
N VAL A 73 -0.66 -11.40 -19.85
CA VAL A 73 -0.47 -10.12 -20.53
C VAL A 73 0.19 -10.30 -21.90
N MET A 74 -0.19 -9.44 -22.85
CA MET A 74 0.46 -9.36 -24.15
C MET A 74 1.77 -8.58 -24.01
N LEU A 75 2.89 -9.20 -24.33
CA LEU A 75 4.20 -8.56 -24.32
C LEU A 75 4.59 -8.11 -25.74
N ASP A 76 3.93 -7.08 -26.22
CA ASP A 76 4.32 -6.42 -27.47
C ASP A 76 5.19 -5.20 -27.12
N PRO A 77 6.47 -5.15 -27.56
CA PRO A 77 7.34 -4.00 -27.32
C PRO A 77 6.75 -2.66 -27.77
N ALA A 78 5.91 -2.65 -28.80
CA ALA A 78 5.25 -1.45 -29.30
C ALA A 78 4.29 -0.82 -28.29
N LEU A 79 3.65 -1.62 -27.43
CA LEU A 79 2.74 -1.14 -26.38
C LEU A 79 3.49 -0.39 -25.25
N TYR A 80 4.77 -0.73 -25.07
CA TYR A 80 5.59 -0.15 -24.00
C TYR A 80 6.54 0.94 -24.51
N ALA A 81 6.61 1.16 -25.83
CA ALA A 81 7.41 2.21 -26.40
C ALA A 81 6.88 3.59 -25.97
N THR A 82 7.79 4.49 -25.67
CA THR A 82 7.45 5.87 -25.28
C THR A 82 7.91 6.87 -26.34
N ARG A 83 7.14 7.94 -26.47
CA ARG A 83 7.46 9.07 -27.37
C ARG A 83 7.59 10.33 -26.53
N GLU A 84 8.57 11.16 -26.87
CA GLU A 84 8.69 12.47 -26.25
C GLU A 84 7.68 13.44 -26.89
N PRO A 85 6.93 14.20 -26.08
CA PRO A 85 6.05 15.25 -26.59
C PRO A 85 6.80 16.28 -27.41
N GLN A 86 6.21 16.70 -28.53
CA GLN A 86 6.75 17.76 -29.37
C GLN A 86 6.30 19.14 -28.86
N GLY A 87 7.11 20.16 -29.07
CA GLY A 87 6.75 21.55 -28.79
C GLY A 87 6.77 21.98 -27.32
N MET A 88 7.16 21.09 -26.41
CA MET A 88 7.29 21.47 -25.01
C MET A 88 8.55 22.27 -24.75
N PRO A 89 8.46 23.43 -24.07
CA PRO A 89 9.63 24.24 -23.72
C PRO A 89 10.64 23.40 -22.92
N SER A 90 11.89 23.48 -23.31
CA SER A 90 13.01 22.91 -22.58
C SER A 90 13.90 24.06 -22.11
N PRO A 91 14.06 24.26 -20.78
CA PRO A 91 14.98 25.25 -20.26
C PRO A 91 16.38 25.02 -20.83
N PRO A 92 17.16 26.08 -21.19
CA PRO A 92 18.51 25.93 -21.75
C PRO A 92 19.46 25.13 -20.87
N ASP A 93 19.21 25.17 -19.57
CA ASP A 93 19.97 24.49 -18.51
C ASP A 93 19.34 23.16 -18.06
N GLY A 94 18.32 22.67 -18.80
CA GLY A 94 17.65 21.39 -18.58
C GLY A 94 16.60 21.42 -17.49
N VAL A 95 16.01 20.22 -17.24
CA VAL A 95 14.91 20.04 -16.29
C VAL A 95 15.33 19.39 -14.97
N HIS A 96 16.55 18.88 -14.87
CA HIS A 96 17.00 18.19 -13.67
C HIS A 96 17.27 19.17 -12.51
N ILE A 97 17.20 18.62 -11.28
CA ILE A 97 17.50 19.40 -10.08
C ILE A 97 18.98 19.79 -10.03
N ARG A 98 19.25 21.00 -9.60
CA ARG A 98 20.60 21.51 -9.35
C ARG A 98 20.67 22.01 -7.93
N ALA A 99 21.70 21.57 -7.19
CA ALA A 99 21.89 21.92 -5.79
C ALA A 99 22.11 23.42 -5.56
N THR A 100 22.55 24.15 -6.58
CA THR A 100 22.82 25.60 -6.54
C THR A 100 21.59 26.47 -6.81
N ASP A 101 20.49 25.89 -7.31
CA ASP A 101 19.26 26.66 -7.56
C ASP A 101 18.63 27.11 -6.23
N PRO A 102 18.27 28.38 -6.09
CA PRO A 102 17.48 28.83 -4.96
C PRO A 102 16.15 28.07 -4.86
N PRO A 103 15.61 27.85 -3.64
CA PRO A 103 14.35 27.10 -3.46
C PRO A 103 13.18 27.61 -4.31
N MET A 104 13.01 28.92 -4.41
CA MET A 104 11.94 29.54 -5.22
C MET A 104 12.08 29.24 -6.72
N VAL A 105 13.31 29.18 -7.23
CA VAL A 105 13.56 28.82 -8.63
C VAL A 105 13.27 27.34 -8.87
N GLN A 106 13.57 26.49 -7.89
CA GLN A 106 13.24 25.06 -7.96
C GLN A 106 11.71 24.85 -7.96
N GLU A 107 10.98 25.58 -7.12
CA GLU A 107 9.51 25.52 -7.04
C GLU A 107 8.86 26.02 -8.34
N GLU A 108 9.30 27.17 -8.87
CA GLU A 108 8.83 27.70 -10.14
C GLU A 108 9.06 26.70 -11.29
N ARG A 109 10.24 26.10 -11.36
CA ARG A 109 10.57 25.07 -12.35
C ARG A 109 9.70 23.83 -12.19
N LEU A 110 9.43 23.40 -10.96
CA LEU A 110 8.55 22.27 -10.71
C LEU A 110 7.15 22.54 -11.28
N ARG A 111 6.53 23.64 -10.88
CA ARG A 111 5.13 23.95 -11.21
C ARG A 111 4.93 24.36 -12.66
N HIS A 112 5.84 25.17 -13.22
CA HIS A 112 5.65 25.77 -14.55
C HIS A 112 6.38 25.04 -15.69
N VAL A 113 7.28 24.09 -15.35
CA VAL A 113 8.01 23.33 -16.36
C VAL A 113 7.78 21.82 -16.22
N LYS A 114 8.05 21.25 -15.03
CA LYS A 114 8.09 19.80 -14.87
C LYS A 114 6.68 19.18 -14.85
N LEU A 115 5.73 19.75 -14.11
CA LEU A 115 4.35 19.24 -14.04
C LEU A 115 3.62 19.37 -15.40
N PRO A 116 3.69 20.48 -16.14
CA PRO A 116 3.15 20.56 -17.50
C PRO A 116 3.78 19.54 -18.47
N ARG A 117 5.08 19.27 -18.35
CA ARG A 117 5.74 18.21 -19.13
C ARG A 117 5.24 16.82 -18.77
N ALA A 118 4.92 16.57 -17.49
CA ALA A 118 4.33 15.30 -17.06
C ALA A 118 2.96 15.06 -17.71
N ASN A 119 2.09 16.07 -17.76
CA ASN A 119 0.80 16.00 -18.45
C ASN A 119 0.96 15.80 -19.96
N ALA A 120 1.86 16.54 -20.60
CA ALA A 120 2.14 16.36 -22.01
C ALA A 120 2.64 14.95 -22.34
N PHE A 121 3.50 14.38 -21.49
CA PHE A 121 3.99 13.01 -21.65
C PHE A 121 2.86 11.99 -21.50
N ALA A 122 2.00 12.14 -20.49
CA ALA A 122 0.85 11.25 -20.24
C ALA A 122 -0.09 11.24 -21.46
N ARG A 123 -0.41 12.41 -22.02
CA ARG A 123 -1.25 12.58 -23.19
C ARG A 123 -0.63 11.92 -24.44
N THR A 124 0.65 12.18 -24.70
CA THR A 124 1.37 11.65 -25.87
C THR A 124 1.52 10.13 -25.84
N ASN A 125 1.62 9.56 -24.65
CA ASN A 125 1.87 8.13 -24.45
C ASN A 125 0.62 7.34 -24.04
N GLY A 126 -0.57 7.94 -24.10
CA GLY A 126 -1.84 7.28 -23.84
C GLY A 126 -1.95 6.69 -22.42
N ILE A 127 -1.37 7.39 -21.43
CA ILE A 127 -1.54 7.04 -20.02
C ILE A 127 -3.00 7.30 -19.60
N ASP A 128 -3.52 8.48 -20.00
CA ASP A 128 -4.94 8.79 -19.93
C ASP A 128 -5.61 8.39 -21.25
N ARG A 129 -6.71 7.66 -21.17
CA ARG A 129 -7.34 7.06 -22.36
C ARG A 129 -8.84 7.31 -22.42
N MET A 130 -9.32 7.76 -23.58
CA MET A 130 -10.72 7.66 -23.93
C MET A 130 -11.00 6.21 -24.33
N VAL A 131 -11.55 5.42 -23.40
CA VAL A 131 -11.79 3.98 -23.61
C VAL A 131 -13.09 3.69 -24.35
N LEU A 132 -14.03 4.62 -24.26
CA LEU A 132 -15.26 4.64 -25.03
C LEU A 132 -15.58 6.08 -25.41
N ASP A 133 -15.88 6.33 -26.68
CA ASP A 133 -16.38 7.62 -27.14
C ASP A 133 -17.60 7.42 -28.04
N SER A 134 -18.52 8.37 -27.94
CA SER A 134 -19.73 8.43 -28.76
C SER A 134 -19.80 9.82 -29.41
N PRO A 135 -20.13 9.92 -30.71
CA PRO A 135 -20.24 11.21 -31.40
C PRO A 135 -21.21 12.20 -30.70
N ASP A 136 -22.33 11.68 -30.20
CA ASP A 136 -23.37 12.43 -29.52
C ASP A 136 -23.37 12.15 -28.01
N ALA A 137 -22.17 12.09 -27.42
CA ALA A 137 -22.02 11.79 -26.00
C ALA A 137 -22.69 12.87 -25.14
N ARG A 138 -23.59 12.43 -24.24
CA ARG A 138 -24.29 13.29 -23.28
C ARG A 138 -23.98 12.90 -21.83
N PHE A 139 -23.57 11.65 -21.62
CA PHE A 139 -23.22 11.15 -20.29
C PHE A 139 -21.76 10.65 -20.29
N GLY A 140 -20.96 11.17 -19.35
CA GLY A 140 -19.57 10.81 -19.19
C GLY A 140 -19.33 10.00 -17.93
N ILE A 141 -18.38 9.07 -17.97
CA ILE A 141 -17.81 8.41 -16.81
C ILE A 141 -16.32 8.71 -16.77
N ALA A 142 -15.86 9.37 -15.71
CA ALA A 142 -14.43 9.51 -15.43
C ALA A 142 -14.04 8.51 -14.34
N VAL A 143 -13.02 7.69 -14.60
CA VAL A 143 -12.63 6.59 -13.71
C VAL A 143 -11.13 6.44 -13.63
N ARG A 144 -10.60 6.04 -12.48
CA ARG A 144 -9.17 5.79 -12.27
C ARG A 144 -8.90 4.50 -11.53
N GLY A 145 -7.66 4.01 -11.67
CA GLY A 145 -7.15 2.87 -10.93
C GLY A 145 -8.00 1.60 -11.05
N LYS A 146 -7.98 0.79 -10.03
CA LYS A 146 -8.73 -0.49 -9.97
C LYS A 146 -10.22 -0.31 -10.21
N ALA A 147 -10.82 0.83 -9.84
CA ALA A 147 -12.24 1.08 -10.05
C ALA A 147 -12.65 0.99 -11.54
N PHE A 148 -11.70 1.12 -12.47
CA PHE A 148 -11.96 0.89 -13.90
C PHE A 148 -12.28 -0.57 -14.22
N THR A 149 -11.57 -1.53 -13.65
CA THR A 149 -11.86 -2.96 -13.85
C THR A 149 -13.19 -3.35 -13.22
N VAL A 150 -13.52 -2.76 -12.06
CA VAL A 150 -14.83 -2.94 -11.39
C VAL A 150 -15.97 -2.31 -12.19
N LEU A 151 -15.75 -1.14 -12.80
CA LEU A 151 -16.72 -0.53 -13.72
C LEU A 151 -17.00 -1.43 -14.93
N ARG A 152 -15.95 -1.99 -15.55
CA ARG A 152 -16.13 -2.93 -16.68
C ARG A 152 -16.96 -4.15 -16.28
N GLN A 153 -16.73 -4.69 -15.08
CA GLN A 153 -17.54 -5.77 -14.53
C GLN A 153 -18.99 -5.33 -14.34
N ALA A 154 -19.25 -4.17 -13.74
CA ALA A 154 -20.60 -3.66 -13.52
C ALA A 154 -21.35 -3.43 -14.83
N LEU A 155 -20.71 -2.92 -15.88
CA LEU A 155 -21.29 -2.75 -17.21
C LEU A 155 -21.64 -4.11 -17.84
N ALA A 156 -20.74 -5.10 -17.71
CA ALA A 156 -21.01 -6.46 -18.19
C ALA A 156 -22.18 -7.13 -17.44
N GLU A 157 -22.24 -7.00 -16.12
CA GLU A 157 -23.36 -7.49 -15.29
C GLU A 157 -24.68 -6.79 -15.64
N ALA A 158 -24.62 -5.53 -16.06
CA ALA A 158 -25.75 -4.76 -16.55
C ALA A 158 -26.16 -5.12 -17.99
N GLY A 159 -25.40 -5.97 -18.71
CA GLY A 159 -25.63 -6.27 -20.12
C GLY A 159 -25.40 -5.06 -21.03
N ILE A 160 -24.56 -4.13 -20.65
CA ILE A 160 -24.19 -2.92 -21.41
C ILE A 160 -22.90 -3.24 -22.18
N SER A 161 -23.05 -3.60 -23.46
CA SER A 161 -21.91 -3.77 -24.38
C SER A 161 -21.35 -2.43 -24.83
N GLU A 162 -20.14 -2.42 -25.37
CA GLU A 162 -19.52 -1.18 -25.89
C GLU A 162 -20.34 -0.57 -27.03
N ASP A 163 -20.87 -1.39 -27.95
CA ASP A 163 -21.70 -0.93 -29.06
C ASP A 163 -23.01 -0.31 -28.56
N PHE A 164 -23.65 -0.95 -27.57
CA PHE A 164 -24.85 -0.42 -26.94
C PHE A 164 -24.55 0.90 -26.22
N ALA A 165 -23.49 0.93 -25.42
CA ALA A 165 -23.08 2.15 -24.69
C ALA A 165 -22.78 3.31 -25.64
N ARG A 166 -22.08 3.02 -26.75
CA ARG A 166 -21.77 3.99 -27.80
C ARG A 166 -23.05 4.51 -28.49
N ALA A 167 -23.97 3.63 -28.83
CA ALA A 167 -25.26 4.01 -29.44
C ALA A 167 -26.15 4.86 -28.52
N GLN A 168 -25.97 4.73 -27.21
CA GLN A 168 -26.72 5.49 -26.21
C GLN A 168 -26.01 6.79 -25.75
N GLY A 169 -24.89 7.16 -26.37
CA GLY A 169 -24.21 8.41 -26.09
C GLY A 169 -23.39 8.40 -24.81
N LEU A 170 -22.81 7.26 -24.43
CA LEU A 170 -21.90 7.14 -23.30
C LEU A 170 -20.45 7.43 -23.74
N ARG A 171 -19.72 8.20 -22.93
CA ARG A 171 -18.29 8.43 -23.05
C ARG A 171 -17.60 8.00 -21.77
N ILE A 172 -16.47 7.26 -21.87
CA ILE A 172 -15.72 6.79 -20.70
C ILE A 172 -14.26 7.23 -20.85
N TRP A 173 -13.79 8.01 -19.88
CA TRP A 173 -12.41 8.45 -19.77
C TRP A 173 -11.72 7.74 -18.60
N LYS A 174 -10.69 6.96 -18.90
CA LYS A 174 -9.83 6.33 -17.90
C LYS A 174 -8.61 7.20 -17.67
N VAL A 175 -8.51 7.72 -16.45
CA VAL A 175 -7.40 8.56 -15.99
C VAL A 175 -6.31 7.66 -15.39
N GLY A 176 -5.14 7.66 -16.00
CA GLY A 176 -4.00 6.88 -15.55
C GLY A 176 -2.98 7.73 -14.79
N LEU A 177 -2.76 9.00 -15.19
CA LEU A 177 -2.04 10.00 -14.42
C LEU A 177 -3.02 10.69 -13.48
N ALA A 178 -3.19 10.14 -12.28
CA ALA A 178 -4.19 10.60 -11.35
C ALA A 178 -3.87 11.99 -10.76
N TRP A 179 -2.62 12.41 -10.78
CA TRP A 179 -2.16 13.76 -10.43
C TRP A 179 -0.84 14.10 -11.16
N PRO A 180 -0.68 15.34 -11.64
CA PRO A 180 -1.71 16.36 -11.76
C PRO A 180 -2.68 16.00 -12.90
N LEU A 181 -3.95 16.33 -12.73
CA LEU A 181 -4.94 16.13 -13.80
C LEU A 181 -4.64 17.04 -14.98
N ASP A 182 -4.70 16.49 -16.19
CA ASP A 182 -4.58 17.26 -17.41
C ASP A 182 -5.90 18.04 -17.64
N ALA A 183 -5.88 19.34 -17.36
CA ALA A 183 -7.07 20.19 -17.49
C ALA A 183 -7.58 20.30 -18.93
N ASP A 184 -6.70 20.27 -19.93
CA ASP A 184 -7.09 20.32 -21.34
C ASP A 184 -7.76 19.03 -21.77
N ALA A 185 -7.21 17.87 -21.35
CA ALA A 185 -7.83 16.58 -21.58
C ALA A 185 -9.19 16.46 -20.86
N ALA A 186 -9.29 17.00 -19.64
CA ALA A 186 -10.54 17.04 -18.88
C ALA A 186 -11.62 17.89 -19.59
N ARG A 187 -11.27 19.06 -20.12
CA ARG A 187 -12.19 19.90 -20.90
C ARG A 187 -12.63 19.22 -22.19
N ALA A 188 -11.69 18.63 -22.93
CA ALA A 188 -12.00 17.86 -24.14
C ALA A 188 -12.92 16.65 -23.84
N PHE A 189 -12.68 15.94 -22.74
CA PHE A 189 -13.58 14.88 -22.28
C PHE A 189 -14.99 15.40 -21.97
N ALA A 190 -15.08 16.57 -21.34
CA ALA A 190 -16.35 17.14 -20.89
C ALA A 190 -17.19 17.77 -22.01
N GLU A 191 -16.60 17.99 -23.18
CA GLU A 191 -17.29 18.67 -24.29
C GLU A 191 -18.53 17.91 -24.74
N GLY A 192 -19.67 18.60 -24.78
CA GLY A 192 -20.97 18.04 -25.14
C GLY A 192 -21.68 17.25 -24.03
N LEU A 193 -21.02 16.93 -22.93
CA LEU A 193 -21.63 16.17 -21.84
C LEU A 193 -22.60 17.02 -21.00
N GLU A 194 -23.66 16.41 -20.56
CA GLU A 194 -24.63 16.98 -19.60
C GLU A 194 -24.28 16.58 -18.16
N GLU A 195 -23.77 15.37 -17.97
CA GLU A 195 -23.36 14.84 -16.68
C GLU A 195 -22.10 13.99 -16.78
N ILE A 196 -21.27 14.07 -15.74
CA ILE A 196 -20.11 13.21 -15.51
C ILE A 196 -20.27 12.49 -14.18
N LEU A 197 -20.27 11.15 -14.21
CA LEU A 197 -20.13 10.31 -13.02
C LEU A 197 -18.67 10.00 -12.79
N VAL A 198 -18.13 10.39 -11.63
CA VAL A 198 -16.77 10.08 -11.25
C VAL A 198 -16.74 8.81 -10.40
N ILE A 199 -15.97 7.82 -10.84
CA ILE A 199 -15.84 6.53 -10.17
C ILE A 199 -14.39 6.35 -9.69
N GLU A 200 -14.21 6.40 -8.39
CA GLU A 200 -12.91 6.25 -7.73
C GLU A 200 -13.09 5.66 -6.32
N ASP A 201 -12.07 4.98 -5.81
CA ASP A 201 -12.10 4.41 -4.47
C ASP A 201 -11.90 5.48 -3.40
N ARG A 202 -12.50 5.27 -2.22
CA ARG A 202 -12.37 6.12 -1.04
C ARG A 202 -12.76 7.59 -1.30
N ARG A 203 -11.95 8.52 -0.79
CA ARG A 203 -12.22 9.97 -0.84
C ARG A 203 -12.18 10.51 -2.28
N SER A 204 -12.94 11.56 -2.51
CA SER A 204 -12.84 12.33 -3.76
C SER A 204 -11.40 12.79 -3.99
N PHE A 205 -10.85 12.49 -5.13
CA PHE A 205 -9.54 12.96 -5.59
C PHE A 205 -9.59 13.40 -7.05
N LEU A 206 -10.05 12.52 -7.94
CA LEU A 206 -10.33 12.87 -9.33
C LEU A 206 -11.53 13.84 -9.43
N GLU A 207 -12.56 13.61 -8.62
CA GLU A 207 -13.80 14.39 -8.64
C GLU A 207 -13.55 15.88 -8.40
N TRP A 208 -12.75 16.26 -7.40
CA TRP A 208 -12.49 17.67 -7.14
C TRP A 208 -11.55 18.29 -8.17
N GLN A 209 -10.56 17.57 -8.70
CA GLN A 209 -9.70 18.05 -9.77
C GLN A 209 -10.49 18.32 -11.06
N LEU A 210 -11.47 17.45 -11.38
CA LEU A 210 -12.40 17.69 -12.50
C LEU A 210 -13.25 18.94 -12.26
N ARG A 211 -13.78 19.13 -11.06
CA ARG A 211 -14.56 20.34 -10.74
C ARG A 211 -13.74 21.61 -10.93
N ASP A 212 -12.49 21.62 -10.52
CA ASP A 212 -11.57 22.73 -10.69
C ASP A 212 -11.25 22.96 -12.18
N ALA A 213 -10.86 21.90 -12.89
CA ALA A 213 -10.50 21.98 -14.32
C ALA A 213 -11.64 22.47 -15.21
N LEU A 214 -12.89 22.16 -14.85
CA LEU A 214 -14.09 22.51 -15.61
C LEU A 214 -14.79 23.76 -15.09
N PHE A 215 -14.30 24.39 -14.04
CA PHE A 215 -14.99 25.51 -13.36
C PHE A 215 -15.26 26.69 -14.31
N HIS A 216 -14.36 26.98 -15.21
CA HIS A 216 -14.45 28.12 -16.15
C HIS A 216 -15.08 27.79 -17.51
N MET A 217 -15.65 26.59 -17.68
CA MET A 217 -16.38 26.25 -18.91
C MET A 217 -17.74 26.95 -18.93
N ASP A 218 -18.14 27.53 -20.06
CA ASP A 218 -19.45 28.17 -20.25
C ASP A 218 -20.62 27.18 -20.07
N ARG A 219 -20.46 25.97 -20.63
CA ARG A 219 -21.39 24.85 -20.46
C ARG A 219 -20.74 23.72 -19.70
N ARG A 220 -20.94 23.73 -18.39
CA ARG A 220 -20.37 22.72 -17.50
C ARG A 220 -21.31 21.54 -17.34
N PRO A 221 -20.84 20.31 -17.53
CA PRO A 221 -21.61 19.15 -17.14
C PRO A 221 -21.82 19.11 -15.60
N ARG A 222 -22.90 18.50 -15.17
CA ARG A 222 -23.07 18.15 -13.76
C ARG A 222 -22.01 17.11 -13.39
N ILE A 223 -21.32 17.29 -12.27
CA ILE A 223 -20.35 16.31 -11.76
C ILE A 223 -20.95 15.64 -10.52
N THR A 224 -21.11 14.34 -10.59
CA THR A 224 -21.54 13.46 -9.50
C THR A 224 -20.46 12.41 -9.25
N GLY A 225 -20.42 11.86 -8.05
CA GLY A 225 -19.41 10.87 -7.67
C GLY A 225 -19.69 10.34 -6.28
N LYS A 226 -19.02 10.83 -5.25
CA LYS A 226 -19.31 10.42 -3.87
C LYS A 226 -20.69 10.90 -3.42
N ARG A 227 -21.14 12.00 -3.99
CA ARG A 227 -22.49 12.57 -3.72
C ARG A 227 -23.17 12.95 -5.02
N ASP A 228 -24.49 12.95 -4.96
CA ASP A 228 -25.32 13.50 -6.02
C ASP A 228 -25.43 15.04 -5.90
N GLU A 229 -26.21 15.66 -6.79
CA GLU A 229 -26.44 17.13 -6.83
C GLU A 229 -27.17 17.67 -5.60
N ALA A 230 -27.87 16.83 -4.87
CA ALA A 230 -28.54 17.19 -3.62
C ALA A 230 -27.66 16.95 -2.38
N GLY A 231 -26.40 16.54 -2.57
CA GLY A 231 -25.47 16.22 -1.50
C GLY A 231 -25.69 14.86 -0.84
N ARG A 232 -26.59 14.02 -1.37
CA ARG A 232 -26.86 12.69 -0.83
C ARG A 232 -25.74 11.73 -1.24
N PRO A 233 -25.39 10.74 -0.38
CA PRO A 233 -24.41 9.72 -0.73
C PRO A 233 -24.81 8.96 -2.00
N LEU A 234 -23.87 8.78 -2.95
CA LEU A 234 -24.06 8.03 -4.19
C LEU A 234 -23.06 6.88 -4.29
N LEU A 235 -21.76 7.15 -4.26
CA LEU A 235 -20.72 6.16 -4.16
C LEU A 235 -20.03 6.26 -2.80
N SER A 236 -19.69 5.12 -2.19
CA SER A 236 -19.00 5.11 -0.90
C SER A 236 -17.68 5.88 -0.95
N ASP A 237 -17.41 6.66 0.10
CA ASP A 237 -16.12 7.29 0.38
C ASP A 237 -15.26 6.45 1.34
N LEU A 238 -15.73 5.24 1.68
CA LEU A 238 -15.04 4.26 2.49
C LEU A 238 -14.67 3.05 1.63
N ASN A 239 -13.51 2.48 1.90
CA ASN A 239 -13.05 1.25 1.27
C ASN A 239 -12.93 1.32 -0.28
N GLU A 240 -12.78 0.18 -0.91
CA GLU A 240 -12.85 0.02 -2.37
C GLU A 240 -14.31 -0.14 -2.80
N LEU A 241 -14.59 0.29 -4.01
CA LEU A 241 -15.89 0.07 -4.64
C LEU A 241 -16.00 -1.36 -5.18
N ASP A 242 -17.18 -1.95 -5.05
CA ASP A 242 -17.56 -3.20 -5.69
C ASP A 242 -18.49 -2.98 -6.88
N SER A 243 -18.72 -4.03 -7.69
CA SER A 243 -19.58 -3.95 -8.87
C SER A 243 -21.03 -3.61 -8.52
N ALA A 244 -21.53 -4.04 -7.37
CA ALA A 244 -22.89 -3.76 -6.93
C ALA A 244 -23.09 -2.28 -6.59
N GLN A 245 -22.11 -1.65 -5.93
CA GLN A 245 -22.13 -0.22 -5.61
C GLN A 245 -22.10 0.62 -6.89
N ILE A 246 -21.20 0.27 -7.82
CA ILE A 246 -21.12 0.95 -9.12
C ILE A 246 -22.41 0.74 -9.92
N LEU A 247 -22.96 -0.47 -9.93
CA LEU A 247 -24.21 -0.75 -10.64
C LEU A 247 -25.37 0.07 -10.11
N ARG A 248 -25.50 0.22 -8.78
CA ARG A 248 -26.52 1.09 -8.17
C ARG A 248 -26.36 2.55 -8.59
N ALA A 249 -25.12 3.05 -8.62
CA ALA A 249 -24.83 4.41 -9.06
C ALA A 249 -25.16 4.59 -10.56
N LEU A 250 -24.80 3.65 -11.41
CA LEU A 250 -25.17 3.63 -12.84
C LEU A 250 -26.69 3.61 -13.03
N PHE A 251 -27.39 2.76 -12.28
CA PHE A 251 -28.87 2.70 -12.33
C PHE A 251 -29.53 3.99 -11.92
N ALA A 252 -28.98 4.68 -10.93
CA ALA A 252 -29.48 5.95 -10.44
C ALA A 252 -29.21 7.13 -11.38
N ARG A 253 -28.10 7.09 -12.15
CA ARG A 253 -27.60 8.25 -12.92
C ARG A 253 -27.77 8.11 -14.43
N LEU A 254 -27.62 6.92 -14.98
CA LEU A 254 -27.75 6.71 -16.43
C LEU A 254 -29.20 6.94 -16.89
N PRO A 255 -29.40 7.52 -18.07
CA PRO A 255 -30.71 7.67 -18.69
C PRO A 255 -31.47 6.32 -18.74
N GLN A 256 -32.81 6.40 -18.75
CA GLN A 256 -33.66 5.21 -18.75
C GLN A 256 -33.35 4.25 -19.93
N ALA A 257 -32.88 4.76 -21.05
CA ALA A 257 -32.47 3.95 -22.20
C ALA A 257 -31.36 2.92 -21.89
N PHE A 258 -30.58 3.14 -20.84
CA PHE A 258 -29.55 2.20 -20.36
C PHE A 258 -30.11 1.09 -19.47
N ARG A 259 -31.38 1.12 -19.07
CA ARG A 259 -31.97 0.11 -18.17
C ARG A 259 -32.28 -1.16 -18.93
N THR A 260 -31.27 -1.99 -19.14
CA THR A 260 -31.42 -3.30 -19.78
C THR A 260 -32.16 -4.28 -18.87
N ASN A 261 -32.70 -5.36 -19.44
CA ASN A 261 -33.31 -6.43 -18.64
C ASN A 261 -32.30 -7.08 -17.69
N ALA A 262 -31.04 -7.21 -18.10
CA ALA A 262 -29.97 -7.73 -17.25
C ALA A 262 -29.71 -6.81 -16.05
N MET A 263 -29.66 -5.50 -16.27
CA MET A 263 -29.50 -4.52 -15.20
C MET A 263 -30.66 -4.59 -14.20
N LEU A 264 -31.91 -4.65 -14.68
CA LEU A 264 -33.10 -4.76 -13.83
C LEU A 264 -33.09 -6.06 -13.01
N ALA A 265 -32.78 -7.18 -13.64
CA ALA A 265 -32.68 -8.47 -12.96
C ALA A 265 -31.58 -8.47 -11.88
N ARG A 266 -30.43 -7.88 -12.19
CA ARG A 266 -29.31 -7.76 -11.23
C ARG A 266 -29.66 -6.84 -10.05
N MET A 267 -30.33 -5.73 -10.29
CA MET A 267 -30.83 -4.85 -9.25
C MET A 267 -31.81 -5.56 -8.31
N SER A 268 -32.80 -6.27 -8.88
CA SER A 268 -33.75 -7.07 -8.09
C SER A 268 -33.06 -8.15 -7.23
N ALA A 269 -32.05 -8.83 -7.80
CA ALA A 269 -31.26 -9.81 -7.05
C ALA A 269 -30.48 -9.17 -5.88
N LEU A 270 -29.90 -7.98 -6.09
CA LEU A 270 -29.20 -7.25 -5.04
C LEU A 270 -30.14 -6.77 -3.92
N GLU A 271 -31.36 -6.36 -4.25
CA GLU A 271 -32.39 -5.98 -3.29
C GLU A 271 -32.86 -7.19 -2.48
N SER A 272 -33.06 -8.34 -3.13
CA SER A 272 -33.45 -9.59 -2.46
C SER A 272 -32.37 -10.07 -1.48
N LEU A 273 -31.09 -9.96 -1.87
CA LEU A 273 -29.96 -10.29 -0.96
C LEU A 273 -29.89 -9.35 0.23
N ALA A 274 -30.20 -8.06 0.04
CA ALA A 274 -30.20 -7.08 1.14
C ALA A 274 -31.38 -7.27 2.10
N ALA A 275 -32.50 -7.80 1.61
CA ALA A 275 -33.70 -8.07 2.41
C ALA A 275 -33.68 -9.46 3.10
N GLY A 276 -32.81 -10.36 2.65
CA GLY A 276 -32.65 -11.69 3.24
C GLY A 276 -31.93 -11.65 4.59
N ASP A 277 -32.24 -12.62 5.48
CA ASP A 277 -31.46 -12.86 6.68
C ASP A 277 -30.00 -13.17 6.26
N GLN A 278 -29.10 -12.25 6.54
CA GLN A 278 -27.67 -12.51 6.31
C GLN A 278 -27.25 -13.66 7.23
N LEU A 279 -26.87 -14.78 6.62
CA LEU A 279 -26.23 -15.85 7.39
C LEU A 279 -25.06 -15.25 8.19
N PRO A 280 -24.98 -15.54 9.51
CA PRO A 280 -23.89 -15.02 10.28
C PRO A 280 -22.57 -15.50 9.66
N VAL A 281 -21.81 -14.55 9.11
CA VAL A 281 -20.46 -14.83 8.63
C VAL A 281 -19.62 -15.07 9.88
N HIS A 282 -19.40 -16.33 10.24
CA HIS A 282 -18.41 -16.67 11.26
C HIS A 282 -17.03 -16.35 10.69
N GLY A 283 -16.58 -15.12 10.92
CA GLY A 283 -15.21 -14.72 10.65
C GLY A 283 -14.26 -15.60 11.46
N ARG A 284 -13.17 -16.05 10.84
CA ARG A 284 -12.11 -16.70 11.59
C ARG A 284 -11.29 -15.61 12.28
N ASP A 285 -11.20 -15.65 13.60
CA ASP A 285 -10.34 -14.74 14.35
C ASP A 285 -8.87 -14.92 13.94
N PRO A 286 -8.14 -13.80 13.74
CA PRO A 286 -6.71 -13.85 13.48
C PRO A 286 -5.96 -14.59 14.59
N TYR A 287 -5.13 -15.57 14.24
CA TYR A 287 -4.38 -16.38 15.17
C TYR A 287 -2.98 -16.72 14.66
N PHE A 288 -2.06 -17.07 15.56
CA PHE A 288 -0.72 -17.54 15.18
C PHE A 288 -0.77 -18.88 14.47
N CYS A 289 0.19 -19.11 13.56
CA CYS A 289 0.36 -20.41 12.94
C CYS A 289 0.57 -21.51 14.00
N PRO A 290 0.11 -22.76 13.78
CA PRO A 290 0.39 -23.87 14.67
C PRO A 290 1.89 -24.02 14.95
N GLY A 291 2.27 -24.11 16.23
CA GLY A 291 3.67 -24.21 16.65
C GLY A 291 4.47 -22.90 16.60
N CYS A 292 3.84 -21.78 16.25
CA CYS A 292 4.52 -20.49 16.22
C CYS A 292 5.05 -20.07 17.60
N PRO A 293 6.33 -19.74 17.75
CA PRO A 293 6.90 -19.35 19.04
C PRO A 293 6.36 -18.01 19.55
N HIS A 294 5.81 -17.16 18.70
CA HIS A 294 5.16 -15.91 19.10
C HIS A 294 3.91 -16.14 19.94
N ASN A 295 3.32 -17.34 19.87
CA ASN A 295 2.21 -17.72 20.74
C ASN A 295 2.56 -17.65 22.23
N THR A 296 3.82 -17.90 22.60
CA THR A 296 4.30 -17.71 23.98
C THR A 296 5.01 -16.37 24.17
N SER A 297 5.77 -15.91 23.19
CA SER A 297 6.57 -14.68 23.28
C SER A 297 5.73 -13.43 23.51
N THR A 298 4.51 -13.38 23.00
CA THR A 298 3.61 -12.23 23.15
C THR A 298 2.84 -12.20 24.47
N ARG A 299 2.88 -13.27 25.27
CA ARG A 299 2.28 -13.26 26.61
C ARG A 299 3.04 -12.32 27.54
N VAL A 300 2.34 -11.70 28.47
CA VAL A 300 2.91 -10.88 29.52
C VAL A 300 2.56 -11.44 30.90
N PRO A 301 3.33 -11.16 31.95
CA PRO A 301 2.99 -11.53 33.31
C PRO A 301 1.66 -10.93 33.77
N GLU A 302 0.99 -11.61 34.69
CA GLU A 302 -0.26 -11.13 35.28
C GLU A 302 -0.12 -9.69 35.81
N GLY A 303 -1.15 -8.87 35.57
CA GLY A 303 -1.18 -7.48 35.93
C GLY A 303 -0.28 -6.57 35.07
N SER A 304 0.28 -7.11 33.97
CA SER A 304 1.05 -6.32 32.99
C SER A 304 0.21 -6.07 31.75
N ARG A 305 0.58 -5.02 31.00
CA ARG A 305 0.03 -4.71 29.69
C ARG A 305 1.16 -4.65 28.64
N ALA A 306 0.80 -4.83 27.38
CA ALA A 306 1.72 -4.72 26.26
C ALA A 306 1.17 -3.82 25.15
N LEU A 307 2.08 -3.24 24.39
CA LEU A 307 1.81 -2.61 23.10
C LEU A 307 2.09 -3.62 21.99
N ALA A 308 1.22 -3.67 21.00
CA ALA A 308 1.50 -4.36 19.77
C ALA A 308 2.44 -3.53 18.91
N GLY A 309 3.20 -4.21 18.06
CA GLY A 309 3.90 -3.61 16.91
C GLY A 309 3.36 -4.18 15.60
N ILE A 310 3.93 -3.77 14.49
CA ILE A 310 3.57 -4.27 13.17
C ILE A 310 4.37 -5.53 12.84
N GLY A 311 3.66 -6.62 12.60
CA GLY A 311 4.20 -7.96 12.33
C GLY A 311 3.27 -9.02 12.91
N CYS A 312 3.65 -10.31 12.87
CA CYS A 312 2.80 -11.39 13.38
C CYS A 312 2.41 -11.21 14.87
N HIS A 313 3.22 -10.52 15.66
CA HIS A 313 2.91 -10.21 17.05
C HIS A 313 1.71 -9.25 17.23
N TYR A 314 1.30 -8.54 16.18
CA TYR A 314 0.05 -7.77 16.16
C TYR A 314 -1.18 -8.63 16.42
N LEU A 315 -1.15 -9.91 16.03
CA LEU A 315 -2.26 -10.86 16.24
C LEU A 315 -2.60 -11.05 17.73
N ALA A 316 -1.67 -10.74 18.66
CA ALA A 316 -1.92 -10.81 20.09
C ALA A 316 -3.10 -9.93 20.55
N ARG A 317 -3.43 -8.86 19.81
CA ARG A 317 -4.60 -7.99 20.09
C ARG A 317 -5.94 -8.72 20.04
N PHE A 318 -6.03 -9.76 19.18
CA PHE A 318 -7.25 -10.54 19.00
C PHE A 318 -7.36 -11.75 19.94
N MET A 319 -6.40 -11.93 20.89
CA MET A 319 -6.23 -13.16 21.63
C MET A 319 -6.40 -13.01 23.15
N ASN A 320 -6.95 -11.92 23.64
CA ASN A 320 -7.10 -11.63 25.07
C ASN A 320 -5.76 -11.81 25.84
N ARG A 321 -4.75 -11.00 25.50
CA ARG A 321 -3.38 -11.08 26.04
C ARG A 321 -2.89 -9.78 26.64
N ASP A 322 -3.81 -8.95 27.11
CA ASP A 322 -3.48 -7.64 27.68
C ASP A 322 -2.58 -6.81 26.73
N THR A 323 -2.81 -6.98 25.42
CA THR A 323 -2.07 -6.28 24.36
C THR A 323 -3.01 -5.32 23.67
N ASP A 324 -2.76 -4.04 23.84
CA ASP A 324 -3.62 -2.99 23.33
C ASP A 324 -2.96 -2.30 22.13
N PHE A 325 -2.93 -1.02 22.10
CA PHE A 325 -2.46 -0.15 21.05
C PHE A 325 -1.35 -0.69 20.16
N PHE A 326 -1.29 -0.15 18.96
CA PHE A 326 -0.19 -0.34 18.02
C PHE A 326 0.14 0.99 17.33
N CYS A 327 1.31 1.06 16.72
CA CYS A 327 1.72 2.13 15.84
C CYS A 327 2.41 1.54 14.61
N GLN A 328 2.72 2.39 13.63
CA GLN A 328 3.49 2.01 12.44
C GLN A 328 4.87 1.47 12.82
N MET A 329 5.51 0.76 11.87
CA MET A 329 6.87 0.25 12.04
C MET A 329 7.84 1.36 12.42
N GLY A 330 8.58 1.15 13.52
CA GLY A 330 9.54 2.09 14.06
C GLY A 330 9.01 3.02 15.16
N GLY A 331 7.70 3.01 15.39
CA GLY A 331 7.08 3.76 16.48
C GLY A 331 6.74 2.92 17.72
N GLU A 332 7.08 1.62 17.72
CA GLU A 332 6.74 0.71 18.83
C GLU A 332 7.29 1.22 20.16
N GLY A 333 6.42 1.36 21.15
CA GLY A 333 6.74 1.90 22.45
C GLY A 333 6.68 3.43 22.56
N SER A 334 6.76 4.19 21.47
CA SER A 334 6.80 5.66 21.52
C SER A 334 5.53 6.28 22.09
N ALA A 335 4.36 5.67 21.83
CA ALA A 335 3.10 6.14 22.41
C ALA A 335 3.07 6.08 23.93
N TRP A 336 3.74 5.11 24.54
CA TRP A 336 3.85 4.98 26.00
C TRP A 336 4.63 6.14 26.60
N ILE A 337 5.70 6.59 25.95
CA ILE A 337 6.53 7.69 26.42
C ILE A 337 5.71 8.96 26.67
N GLY A 338 4.73 9.23 25.81
CA GLY A 338 3.79 10.33 26.02
C GLY A 338 2.68 10.01 27.03
N GLN A 339 2.31 8.77 27.19
CA GLN A 339 1.16 8.34 28.01
C GLN A 339 1.53 8.10 29.47
N GLU A 340 2.75 7.65 29.80
CA GLU A 340 3.13 7.21 31.15
C GLU A 340 2.91 8.26 32.23
N HIS A 341 3.00 9.53 31.89
CA HIS A 341 2.79 10.66 32.83
C HIS A 341 1.30 10.92 33.14
N PHE A 342 0.39 10.31 32.42
CA PHE A 342 -1.06 10.54 32.50
C PHE A 342 -1.85 9.27 32.88
N THR A 343 -1.17 8.24 33.37
CA THR A 343 -1.78 6.96 33.73
C THR A 343 -1.24 6.47 35.09
N SER A 344 -2.02 5.65 35.78
CA SER A 344 -1.59 4.93 36.97
C SER A 344 -0.78 3.66 36.66
N GLN A 345 -0.68 3.29 35.39
CA GLN A 345 0.16 2.18 34.93
C GLN A 345 1.63 2.57 35.08
N GLU A 346 2.41 1.82 35.84
CA GLU A 346 3.82 2.16 36.08
C GLU A 346 4.78 1.63 35.03
N HIS A 347 4.38 0.60 34.24
CA HIS A 347 5.27 -0.08 33.32
C HIS A 347 4.48 -0.71 32.18
N ILE A 348 5.07 -0.81 30.99
CA ILE A 348 4.49 -1.51 29.83
C ILE A 348 5.55 -2.35 29.11
N PHE A 349 5.08 -3.41 28.44
CA PHE A 349 5.88 -4.15 27.47
C PHE A 349 5.60 -3.64 26.04
N ALA A 350 6.60 -3.54 25.18
CA ALA A 350 6.45 -3.21 23.77
C ALA A 350 6.98 -4.35 22.89
N ASN A 351 6.09 -4.97 22.10
CA ASN A 351 6.49 -5.99 21.14
C ASN A 351 7.06 -5.35 19.89
N MET A 352 8.22 -5.81 19.42
CA MET A 352 8.91 -5.32 18.23
C MET A 352 9.54 -6.50 17.49
N GLY A 353 9.27 -6.65 16.20
CA GLY A 353 9.91 -7.66 15.35
C GLY A 353 11.32 -7.24 14.94
N ASP A 354 12.17 -8.21 14.56
CA ASP A 354 13.52 -7.97 14.06
C ASP A 354 13.54 -7.12 12.79
N GLY A 355 12.58 -7.33 11.87
CA GLY A 355 12.44 -6.49 10.68
C GLY A 355 12.15 -5.04 11.02
N THR A 356 11.26 -4.78 12.00
CA THR A 356 11.00 -3.43 12.48
C THR A 356 12.22 -2.82 13.17
N TYR A 357 12.90 -3.60 14.02
CA TYR A 357 14.10 -3.15 14.72
C TYR A 357 15.19 -2.71 13.74
N ALA A 358 15.46 -3.52 12.69
CA ALA A 358 16.42 -3.20 11.65
C ALA A 358 16.00 -1.98 10.81
N HIS A 359 14.72 -1.84 10.51
CA HIS A 359 14.20 -0.73 9.69
C HIS A 359 14.30 0.61 10.43
N SER A 360 13.73 0.72 11.63
CA SER A 360 13.63 2.00 12.37
C SER A 360 13.32 1.86 13.85
N GLY A 361 13.01 0.66 14.34
CA GLY A 361 12.59 0.44 15.73
C GLY A 361 13.67 0.75 16.77
N SER A 362 14.94 0.68 16.40
CA SER A 362 16.06 1.12 17.26
C SER A 362 15.95 2.59 17.67
N LEU A 363 15.34 3.44 16.83
CA LEU A 363 15.11 4.86 17.15
C LEU A 363 14.07 5.02 18.27
N SER A 364 13.05 4.16 18.34
CA SER A 364 12.09 4.16 19.45
C SER A 364 12.76 3.78 20.77
N VAL A 365 13.69 2.82 20.74
CA VAL A 365 14.49 2.46 21.93
C VAL A 365 15.32 3.65 22.39
N ARG A 366 16.04 4.30 21.47
CA ARG A 366 16.82 5.52 21.75
C ARG A 366 15.95 6.62 22.36
N PHE A 367 14.76 6.84 21.80
CA PHE A 367 13.83 7.84 22.31
C PHE A 367 13.34 7.50 23.72
N ALA A 368 13.02 6.22 23.99
CA ALA A 368 12.62 5.77 25.32
C ALA A 368 13.74 5.99 26.36
N VAL A 369 14.99 5.67 26.01
CA VAL A 369 16.15 5.90 26.88
C VAL A 369 16.35 7.40 27.16
N ALA A 370 16.31 8.23 26.12
CA ALA A 370 16.44 9.68 26.26
C ALA A 370 15.34 10.30 27.15
N SER A 371 14.12 9.74 27.08
CA SER A 371 12.97 10.15 27.87
C SER A 371 12.91 9.52 29.26
N LYS A 372 13.82 8.60 29.59
CA LYS A 372 13.85 7.81 30.84
C LYS A 372 12.53 7.02 31.09
N ALA A 373 11.86 6.62 30.04
CA ALA A 373 10.58 5.91 30.10
C ALA A 373 10.71 4.57 30.84
N ASN A 374 9.66 4.17 31.56
CA ASN A 374 9.62 2.86 32.26
C ASN A 374 8.97 1.82 31.36
N ILE A 375 9.78 1.15 30.54
CA ILE A 375 9.32 0.24 29.47
C ILE A 375 10.27 -0.94 29.26
N THR A 376 9.71 -2.11 28.91
CA THR A 376 10.50 -3.26 28.46
C THR A 376 10.22 -3.53 26.98
N PHE A 377 11.23 -3.41 26.13
CA PHE A 377 11.14 -3.83 24.73
C PHE A 377 11.32 -5.34 24.60
N LYS A 378 10.40 -5.98 23.88
CA LYS A 378 10.44 -7.40 23.53
C LYS A 378 10.86 -7.50 22.05
N ILE A 379 12.15 -7.66 21.81
CA ILE A 379 12.69 -7.80 20.43
C ILE A 379 12.52 -9.26 20.00
N LEU A 380 11.64 -9.50 19.08
CA LEU A 380 11.23 -10.83 18.62
C LEU A 380 12.02 -11.19 17.36
N VAL A 381 13.09 -11.95 17.52
CA VAL A 381 14.01 -12.32 16.44
C VAL A 381 13.67 -13.67 15.87
N ASN A 382 13.36 -13.72 14.59
CA ASN A 382 13.11 -14.96 13.85
C ASN A 382 13.82 -14.95 12.47
N SER A 383 14.66 -13.94 12.21
CA SER A 383 15.42 -13.77 10.97
C SER A 383 14.56 -13.66 9.71
N ALA A 384 13.30 -13.22 9.86
CA ALA A 384 12.40 -13.04 8.72
C ALA A 384 11.30 -12.02 9.01
N VAL A 385 10.95 -11.25 7.99
CA VAL A 385 9.71 -10.45 7.96
C VAL A 385 8.56 -11.41 7.61
N ALA A 386 8.07 -12.15 8.63
CA ALA A 386 7.21 -13.31 8.42
C ALA A 386 5.81 -12.94 7.91
N MET A 387 5.25 -11.79 8.31
CA MET A 387 3.89 -11.37 7.96
C MET A 387 3.74 -11.18 6.44
N THR A 388 4.75 -10.65 5.78
CA THR A 388 4.71 -10.30 4.36
C THR A 388 5.30 -11.37 3.44
N GLY A 389 5.65 -12.55 3.95
CA GLY A 389 6.09 -13.69 3.14
C GLY A 389 7.49 -14.21 3.45
N GLY A 390 8.11 -13.80 4.56
CA GLY A 390 9.36 -14.37 5.03
C GLY A 390 10.61 -13.80 4.35
N GLN A 391 10.58 -12.52 4.00
CA GLN A 391 11.75 -11.79 3.48
C GLN A 391 12.83 -11.70 4.57
N THR A 392 14.10 -11.73 4.17
CA THR A 392 15.21 -11.45 5.08
C THR A 392 15.15 -9.98 5.52
N PRO A 393 15.27 -9.68 6.82
CA PRO A 393 15.38 -8.30 7.27
C PRO A 393 16.57 -7.58 6.62
N GLU A 394 16.39 -6.32 6.29
CA GLU A 394 17.46 -5.47 5.75
C GLU A 394 18.59 -5.31 6.78
N GLY A 395 19.84 -5.20 6.30
CA GLY A 395 21.02 -4.93 7.13
C GLY A 395 21.60 -6.12 7.87
N GLU A 396 21.05 -7.33 7.72
CA GLU A 396 21.57 -8.59 8.31
C GLU A 396 21.92 -8.48 9.82
N ILE A 397 21.14 -7.68 10.58
CA ILE A 397 21.37 -7.47 12.01
C ILE A 397 21.01 -8.75 12.77
N ASP A 398 22.00 -9.38 13.37
CA ASP A 398 21.83 -10.58 14.18
C ASP A 398 21.73 -10.26 15.68
N VAL A 399 21.52 -11.29 16.50
CA VAL A 399 21.34 -11.17 17.95
C VAL A 399 22.52 -10.49 18.66
N PRO A 400 23.81 -10.82 18.37
CA PRO A 400 24.95 -10.11 18.93
C PRO A 400 24.93 -8.60 18.63
N HIS A 401 24.63 -8.22 17.39
CA HIS A 401 24.56 -6.81 17.01
C HIS A 401 23.40 -6.07 17.71
N ILE A 402 22.22 -6.71 17.81
CA ILE A 402 21.08 -6.16 18.55
C ILE A 402 21.46 -5.91 20.02
N ALA A 403 22.07 -6.89 20.68
CA ALA A 403 22.48 -6.76 22.09
C ALA A 403 23.51 -5.65 22.29
N ALA A 404 24.53 -5.57 21.41
CA ALA A 404 25.54 -4.51 21.44
C ALA A 404 24.92 -3.12 21.21
N GLN A 405 24.00 -3.00 20.26
CA GLN A 405 23.31 -1.74 19.96
C GLN A 405 22.41 -1.30 21.14
N LEU A 406 21.60 -2.19 21.70
CA LEU A 406 20.77 -1.89 22.87
C LEU A 406 21.61 -1.39 24.05
N HIS A 407 22.76 -2.01 24.27
CA HIS A 407 23.71 -1.57 25.30
C HIS A 407 24.29 -0.18 24.99
N GLY A 408 24.71 0.04 23.76
CA GLY A 408 25.23 1.33 23.28
C GLY A 408 24.21 2.46 23.35
N GLU A 409 22.92 2.16 23.18
CA GLU A 409 21.83 3.14 23.37
C GLU A 409 21.56 3.47 24.85
N GLY A 410 22.12 2.69 25.80
CA GLY A 410 21.95 2.94 27.24
C GLY A 410 20.77 2.18 27.86
N VAL A 411 20.31 1.08 27.26
CA VAL A 411 19.31 0.20 27.88
C VAL A 411 19.85 -0.39 29.17
N GLY A 412 19.15 -0.18 30.29
CA GLY A 412 19.67 -0.46 31.65
C GLY A 412 19.85 -1.96 31.94
N ARG A 413 19.01 -2.84 31.41
CA ARG A 413 19.14 -4.30 31.54
C ARG A 413 18.68 -5.01 30.26
N ILE A 414 19.52 -5.95 29.79
CA ILE A 414 19.29 -6.70 28.56
C ILE A 414 19.39 -8.19 28.85
N GLU A 415 18.41 -8.96 28.37
CA GLU A 415 18.35 -10.40 28.51
C GLU A 415 18.19 -11.08 27.15
N ILE A 416 18.85 -12.21 26.93
CA ILE A 416 18.64 -13.08 25.76
C ILE A 416 17.85 -14.29 26.23
N VAL A 417 16.71 -14.54 25.57
CA VAL A 417 15.82 -15.67 25.84
C VAL A 417 15.71 -16.57 24.61
N SER A 418 16.16 -17.81 24.69
CA SER A 418 16.30 -18.73 23.57
C SER A 418 15.95 -20.17 23.95
N ASP A 419 15.70 -21.01 22.96
CA ASP A 419 15.67 -22.47 23.10
C ASP A 419 17.07 -23.06 23.33
N ASP A 420 18.08 -22.35 22.81
CA ASP A 420 19.50 -22.67 23.02
C ASP A 420 20.21 -21.39 23.53
N PRO A 421 20.23 -21.16 24.85
CA PRO A 421 20.79 -19.95 25.42
C PRO A 421 22.33 -19.91 25.28
N ASP A 422 23.00 -21.04 25.13
CA ASP A 422 24.47 -21.10 25.09
C ASP A 422 25.03 -20.79 23.70
N ARG A 423 24.18 -20.82 22.67
CA ARG A 423 24.58 -20.55 21.26
C ARG A 423 25.34 -19.22 21.08
N HIS A 424 25.00 -18.21 21.85
CA HIS A 424 25.60 -16.89 21.74
C HIS A 424 26.50 -16.52 22.92
N ARG A 425 26.59 -17.41 23.91
CA ARG A 425 27.45 -17.20 25.08
C ARG A 425 28.92 -17.11 24.68
N GLY A 426 29.64 -16.12 25.21
CA GLY A 426 31.04 -15.90 24.85
C GLY A 426 31.27 -15.16 23.53
N ASN A 427 30.22 -14.75 22.82
CA ASN A 427 30.39 -13.89 21.65
C ASN A 427 30.94 -12.51 22.08
N PRO A 428 32.06 -12.03 21.50
CA PRO A 428 32.72 -10.80 21.94
C PRO A 428 31.91 -9.51 21.70
N LEU A 429 30.90 -9.55 20.82
CA LEU A 429 30.00 -8.42 20.58
C LEU A 429 28.92 -8.28 21.66
N ILE A 430 28.65 -9.36 22.42
CA ILE A 430 27.62 -9.29 23.46
C ILE A 430 28.23 -8.77 24.76
N PRO A 431 27.72 -7.66 25.32
CA PRO A 431 28.21 -7.13 26.58
C PRO A 431 28.13 -8.17 27.70
N SER A 432 29.13 -8.17 28.59
CA SER A 432 29.20 -9.13 29.69
C SER A 432 28.06 -9.03 30.71
N THR A 433 27.32 -7.92 30.69
CA THR A 433 26.16 -7.64 31.53
C THR A 433 24.87 -8.31 31.01
N VAL A 434 24.88 -8.86 29.80
CA VAL A 434 23.71 -9.50 29.18
C VAL A 434 23.49 -10.90 29.77
N GLY A 435 22.28 -11.15 30.29
CA GLY A 435 21.90 -12.47 30.82
C GLY A 435 21.39 -13.41 29.70
N PHE A 436 21.57 -14.72 29.92
CA PHE A 436 21.15 -15.76 28.99
C PHE A 436 20.21 -16.74 29.66
N HIS A 437 19.00 -16.91 29.11
CA HIS A 437 17.93 -17.70 29.70
C HIS A 437 17.29 -18.67 28.70
N HIS A 438 16.98 -19.87 29.18
CA HIS A 438 16.13 -20.77 28.41
C HIS A 438 14.67 -20.23 28.36
N ARG A 439 13.97 -20.45 27.25
CA ARG A 439 12.61 -19.96 27.01
C ARG A 439 11.60 -20.31 28.13
N ALA A 440 11.80 -21.42 28.83
CA ALA A 440 10.94 -21.82 29.95
C ALA A 440 10.93 -20.79 31.09
N ARG A 441 11.95 -19.91 31.17
CA ARG A 441 12.04 -18.84 32.18
C ARG A 441 11.44 -17.51 31.68
N LEU A 442 10.83 -17.44 30.52
CA LEU A 442 10.36 -16.20 29.92
C LEU A 442 9.48 -15.36 30.87
N ASP A 443 8.53 -16.00 31.58
CA ASP A 443 7.66 -15.29 32.54
C ASP A 443 8.46 -14.69 33.70
N ALA A 444 9.40 -15.45 34.28
CA ALA A 444 10.27 -14.98 35.36
C ALA A 444 11.14 -13.80 34.87
N VAL A 445 11.78 -13.92 33.72
CA VAL A 445 12.59 -12.84 33.13
C VAL A 445 11.76 -11.56 32.90
N GLN A 446 10.56 -11.69 32.41
CA GLN A 446 9.67 -10.53 32.22
C GLN A 446 9.32 -9.87 33.56
N LYS A 447 9.03 -10.66 34.61
CA LYS A 447 8.78 -10.13 35.95
C LYS A 447 9.99 -9.41 36.54
N GLU A 448 11.19 -9.94 36.33
CA GLU A 448 12.44 -9.32 36.75
C GLU A 448 12.69 -8.00 36.02
N LEU A 449 12.51 -7.97 34.69
CA LEU A 449 12.70 -6.76 33.89
C LEU A 449 11.66 -5.67 34.23
N ARG A 450 10.40 -6.05 34.46
CA ARG A 450 9.35 -5.12 34.90
C ARG A 450 9.68 -4.40 36.21
N ALA A 451 10.43 -5.04 37.09
CA ALA A 451 10.81 -4.48 38.39
C ALA A 451 11.97 -3.46 38.30
N VAL A 452 12.67 -3.42 37.18
CA VAL A 452 13.77 -2.47 36.93
C VAL A 452 13.18 -1.17 36.40
N LYS A 453 13.43 -0.05 37.07
CA LYS A 453 13.01 1.27 36.60
C LYS A 453 13.84 1.71 35.37
N GLY A 454 13.18 2.33 34.41
CA GLY A 454 13.77 2.78 33.16
C GLY A 454 13.59 1.80 32.00
N VAL A 455 14.42 1.92 31.00
CA VAL A 455 14.31 1.11 29.78
C VAL A 455 15.05 -0.22 29.96
N THR A 456 14.34 -1.30 29.75
CA THR A 456 14.89 -2.66 29.71
C THR A 456 14.53 -3.35 28.40
N ALA A 457 15.24 -4.40 28.04
CA ALA A 457 14.92 -5.16 26.83
C ALA A 457 15.21 -6.65 27.02
N PHE A 458 14.47 -7.49 26.30
CA PHE A 458 14.92 -8.85 26.05
C PHE A 458 14.82 -9.20 24.55
N VAL A 459 15.82 -9.91 24.10
CA VAL A 459 15.90 -10.43 22.74
C VAL A 459 15.40 -11.88 22.77
N ARG A 460 14.22 -12.10 22.22
CA ARG A 460 13.62 -13.46 22.13
C ARG A 460 13.98 -14.10 20.81
N ILE A 461 14.87 -15.04 20.86
CA ILE A 461 15.25 -15.82 19.68
C ILE A 461 14.26 -16.96 19.51
N ALA A 462 13.64 -17.02 18.36
CA ALA A 462 12.70 -18.06 18.01
C ALA A 462 13.06 -18.57 16.62
N ALA A 463 13.51 -19.80 16.51
CA ALA A 463 13.69 -20.42 15.19
C ALA A 463 12.34 -20.44 14.47
N ILE A 464 12.28 -19.90 13.23
CA ILE A 464 11.17 -20.22 12.35
C ILE A 464 11.25 -21.73 12.13
N VAL A 465 10.18 -22.43 12.50
CA VAL A 465 10.05 -23.82 12.06
C VAL A 465 10.09 -23.79 10.53
N PRO A 466 11.00 -24.53 9.87
CA PRO A 466 11.12 -24.54 8.41
C PRO A 466 9.84 -24.99 7.69
N ALA A 467 8.82 -25.33 8.43
CA ALA A 467 7.54 -25.88 8.01
C ALA A 467 6.45 -24.84 7.70
N HIS A 468 6.75 -23.53 7.63
CA HIS A 468 5.72 -22.62 7.10
C HIS A 468 5.55 -22.92 5.61
N PRO A 469 4.38 -23.39 5.14
CA PRO A 469 4.18 -23.79 3.73
C PRO A 469 4.54 -22.67 2.74
N ILE A 470 4.44 -21.42 3.17
CA ILE A 470 4.79 -20.25 2.38
C ILE A 470 6.32 -20.11 2.26
N ALA A 471 7.07 -20.19 3.34
CA ALA A 471 8.53 -20.09 3.30
C ALA A 471 9.16 -21.24 2.50
N TRP A 472 8.61 -22.48 2.61
CA TRP A 472 9.02 -23.63 1.82
C TRP A 472 8.69 -23.46 0.32
N ARG A 473 7.51 -22.91 0.01
CA ARG A 473 7.10 -22.61 -1.37
C ARG A 473 7.99 -21.54 -2.00
N TRP A 474 8.35 -20.49 -1.25
CA TRP A 474 9.27 -19.43 -1.69
C TRP A 474 10.71 -19.92 -1.88
N ASN A 475 11.25 -20.73 -0.98
CA ASN A 475 12.59 -21.31 -1.14
C ASN A 475 12.66 -22.28 -2.32
N ARG A 476 11.61 -23.04 -2.58
CA ARG A 476 11.53 -23.92 -3.76
C ARG A 476 11.41 -23.13 -5.06
N LEU A 477 10.71 -22.00 -5.03
CA LEU A 477 10.60 -21.06 -6.15
C LEU A 477 11.93 -20.33 -6.40
N LYS A 478 12.63 -19.88 -5.36
CA LYS A 478 13.99 -19.29 -5.49
C LYS A 478 14.99 -20.27 -6.13
N ARG A 479 14.98 -21.54 -5.75
CA ARG A 479 15.86 -22.56 -6.36
C ARG A 479 15.53 -22.83 -7.83
N ARG A 480 14.26 -22.79 -8.21
CA ARG A 480 13.84 -22.93 -9.62
C ARG A 480 14.19 -21.69 -10.46
N SER A 481 14.15 -20.47 -9.88
CA SER A 481 14.51 -19.24 -10.62
C SER A 481 16.01 -19.09 -10.84
N ALA A 482 16.84 -19.57 -9.93
CA ALA A 482 18.28 -19.61 -10.15
C ALA A 482 18.66 -20.54 -11.32
N ALA A 483 17.93 -21.65 -11.50
CA ALA A 483 18.10 -22.54 -12.65
C ALA A 483 17.55 -21.97 -13.97
N SER A 484 16.49 -21.12 -13.90
CA SER A 484 15.90 -20.50 -15.11
C SER A 484 16.58 -19.18 -15.51
N ALA A 485 17.20 -18.47 -14.58
CA ALA A 485 17.95 -17.23 -14.87
C ALA A 485 19.26 -17.48 -15.64
N ALA A 486 19.76 -18.72 -15.64
CA ALA A 486 20.92 -19.12 -16.44
C ALA A 486 20.64 -19.20 -17.94
N LEU A 487 19.37 -19.11 -18.37
CA LEU A 487 18.95 -19.26 -19.77
C LEU A 487 18.58 -17.94 -20.47
N ILE A 488 18.59 -16.80 -19.78
CA ILE A 488 18.26 -15.49 -20.37
C ILE A 488 19.40 -14.51 -20.06
N ASN A 489 20.28 -14.32 -21.03
CA ASN A 489 21.38 -13.37 -20.99
C ASN A 489 20.83 -11.95 -21.32
N LEU A 490 20.03 -11.39 -20.43
CA LEU A 490 19.59 -9.99 -20.50
C LEU A 490 20.24 -9.22 -19.34
N PRO A 491 20.73 -7.98 -19.57
CA PRO A 491 21.31 -7.19 -18.50
C PRO A 491 20.28 -7.03 -17.38
N ALA A 492 20.66 -7.46 -16.18
CA ALA A 492 19.79 -7.55 -15.03
C ALA A 492 19.15 -6.21 -14.67
N ILE A 493 17.88 -6.04 -15.02
CA ILE A 493 16.99 -5.15 -14.30
C ILE A 493 16.67 -5.89 -12.99
N ARG A 494 17.29 -5.47 -11.89
CA ARG A 494 16.88 -5.90 -10.55
C ARG A 494 15.50 -5.30 -10.25
N ILE A 495 14.45 -5.96 -10.70
CA ILE A 495 13.09 -5.75 -10.23
C ILE A 495 12.98 -6.56 -8.93
N PHE A 496 12.56 -5.92 -7.85
CA PHE A 496 12.32 -6.57 -6.56
C PHE A 496 11.51 -7.86 -6.73
N PRO A 497 11.73 -8.90 -5.93
CA PRO A 497 11.30 -10.28 -6.20
C PRO A 497 9.79 -10.56 -6.05
N VAL A 498 8.93 -9.58 -6.18
CA VAL A 498 7.46 -9.74 -6.08
C VAL A 498 6.82 -10.11 -7.42
N TRP A 499 7.54 -9.96 -8.56
CA TRP A 499 6.93 -10.13 -9.87
C TRP A 499 7.60 -11.25 -10.68
N ARG A 500 6.85 -12.30 -10.98
CA ARG A 500 7.18 -13.25 -12.02
C ARG A 500 6.22 -13.09 -13.18
N VAL A 501 6.74 -12.61 -14.29
CA VAL A 501 6.09 -12.74 -15.59
C VAL A 501 6.28 -14.19 -16.04
N PHE A 502 5.21 -14.92 -16.21
CA PHE A 502 5.25 -16.26 -16.82
C PHE A 502 5.23 -16.05 -18.34
N VAL A 503 6.37 -16.29 -19.00
CA VAL A 503 6.43 -16.33 -20.46
C VAL A 503 6.27 -17.80 -20.84
N PRO A 504 5.19 -18.22 -21.53
CA PRO A 504 5.12 -19.56 -22.07
C PRO A 504 6.19 -19.74 -23.14
N PRO A 505 6.78 -20.94 -23.29
CA PRO A 505 7.76 -21.20 -24.34
C PRO A 505 7.10 -21.01 -25.70
N SER A 506 7.74 -20.22 -26.57
CA SER A 506 7.37 -20.12 -27.98
C SER A 506 7.53 -21.51 -28.59
N SER A 507 6.43 -22.05 -29.12
CA SER A 507 6.50 -23.21 -30.01
C SER A 507 7.35 -22.85 -31.22
N ALA A 508 8.52 -23.45 -31.33
CA ALA A 508 9.29 -23.55 -32.56
C ALA A 508 8.67 -24.57 -33.49
#